data_e569f0120c505f749602cafdef55368f
#
_entry.id   e569f0120c505f749602cafdef55368f
#
_cell.length_a   1.000
_cell.length_b   1.000
_cell.length_c   1.000
_cell.angle_alpha   90.00
_cell.angle_beta   90.00
_cell.angle_gamma   90.00
#
_symmetry.space_group_name_H-M   'P 1'
#
loop_
_entity.id
_entity.type
_entity.pdbx_description
1 polymer ?
#
loop_
_entity_poly.entity_id
_entity_poly.type
_entity_poly.pdbx_seq_one_letter_code
_entity_poly.pdbx_strand_id
1 'polypeptide(L)'
;MARKQDHPIELSTVERAELEAIVSKGKHKARIIRRAQTLLWSDAGKPDSEIAQLHGITPLTVAKTRQRWVKEKTLEDKPRPGRAKKLDGKQEAFLVALACSDAPEGYERWTMQLLADKLVELSVIDEPVSDETVRRTLKKTS
;
A
#
# COMPACT_ATOMS: atom_id res chain seq x y z
N MET A 1 25.45 -24.76 -20.78
CA MET A 1 24.04 -24.55 -21.04
C MET A 1 23.48 -23.41 -20.17
N ALA A 2 22.75 -22.50 -20.76
CA ALA A 2 22.10 -21.46 -20.01
C ALA A 2 21.03 -22.05 -19.10
N ARG A 3 21.02 -21.65 -17.84
CA ARG A 3 20.01 -22.08 -16.89
C ARG A 3 18.66 -21.53 -17.33
N LYS A 4 17.63 -22.37 -17.34
CA LYS A 4 16.28 -21.94 -17.69
C LYS A 4 15.81 -20.88 -16.67
N GLN A 5 15.41 -19.72 -17.17
CA GLN A 5 14.92 -18.66 -16.30
C GLN A 5 13.53 -19.01 -15.75
N ASP A 6 13.33 -18.75 -14.48
CA ASP A 6 12.02 -18.78 -13.88
C ASP A 6 11.26 -17.52 -14.32
N HIS A 7 9.97 -17.66 -14.65
CA HIS A 7 9.11 -16.55 -15.09
C HIS A 7 9.68 -15.79 -16.31
N PRO A 8 9.87 -16.47 -17.44
CA PRO A 8 10.37 -15.81 -18.66
C PRO A 8 9.40 -14.73 -19.12
N ILE A 9 9.95 -13.63 -19.64
CA ILE A 9 9.16 -12.52 -20.14
C ILE A 9 8.93 -12.68 -21.65
N GLU A 10 7.67 -12.73 -22.04
CA GLU A 10 7.27 -12.73 -23.44
C GLU A 10 6.27 -11.57 -23.61
N LEU A 11 6.72 -10.50 -24.25
CA LEU A 11 5.90 -9.30 -24.42
C LEU A 11 5.14 -9.36 -25.75
N SER A 12 3.82 -9.05 -25.70
CA SER A 12 3.06 -8.84 -26.91
C SER A 12 3.49 -7.52 -27.57
N THR A 13 3.08 -7.31 -28.81
CA THR A 13 3.37 -6.06 -29.52
C THR A 13 2.85 -4.84 -28.75
N VAL A 14 1.64 -4.96 -28.21
CA VAL A 14 1.00 -3.88 -27.43
C VAL A 14 1.76 -3.62 -26.13
N GLU A 15 2.08 -4.69 -25.38
CA GLU A 15 2.84 -4.58 -24.13
C GLU A 15 4.20 -3.95 -24.35
N ARG A 16 4.90 -4.36 -25.39
CA ARG A 16 6.20 -3.80 -25.75
C ARG A 16 6.08 -2.32 -26.07
N ALA A 17 5.11 -1.92 -26.86
CA ALA A 17 4.89 -0.52 -27.21
C ALA A 17 4.58 0.33 -25.97
N GLU A 18 3.78 -0.17 -25.05
CA GLU A 18 3.46 0.51 -23.80
C GLU A 18 4.71 0.72 -22.93
N LEU A 19 5.55 -0.31 -22.80
CA LEU A 19 6.78 -0.24 -22.01
C LEU A 19 7.81 0.69 -22.66
N GLU A 20 7.94 0.66 -23.97
CA GLU A 20 8.81 1.57 -24.71
C GLU A 20 8.36 3.03 -24.54
N ALA A 21 7.08 3.27 -24.54
CA ALA A 21 6.53 4.62 -24.30
C ALA A 21 6.86 5.11 -22.88
N ILE A 22 6.81 4.24 -21.87
CA ILE A 22 7.19 4.58 -20.49
C ILE A 22 8.67 4.97 -20.42
N VAL A 23 9.53 4.23 -21.10
CA VAL A 23 10.98 4.48 -21.09
C VAL A 23 11.35 5.76 -21.84
N SER A 24 10.67 6.06 -22.92
CA SER A 24 11.05 7.13 -23.85
C SER A 24 10.27 8.43 -23.69
N LYS A 25 9.07 8.39 -23.13
CA LYS A 25 8.15 9.55 -23.07
C LYS A 25 7.46 9.65 -21.71
N GLY A 26 7.12 10.89 -21.35
CA GLY A 26 6.33 11.18 -20.16
C GLY A 26 7.13 11.28 -18.88
N LYS A 27 6.43 11.66 -17.82
CA LYS A 27 7.03 11.78 -16.48
C LYS A 27 6.62 10.57 -15.65
N HIS A 28 7.56 9.69 -15.39
CA HIS A 28 7.36 8.50 -14.59
C HIS A 28 8.39 8.45 -13.47
N LYS A 29 8.07 7.76 -12.39
CA LYS A 29 9.03 7.51 -11.32
C LYS A 29 10.21 6.72 -11.87
N ALA A 30 11.42 7.04 -11.42
CA ALA A 30 12.63 6.36 -11.87
C ALA A 30 12.54 4.84 -11.76
N ARG A 31 11.92 4.33 -10.68
CA ARG A 31 11.75 2.89 -10.50
C ARG A 31 10.84 2.26 -11.56
N ILE A 32 9.81 2.97 -12.00
CA ILE A 32 8.89 2.48 -13.03
C ILE A 32 9.61 2.39 -14.37
N ILE A 33 10.38 3.41 -14.72
CA ILE A 33 11.19 3.44 -15.94
C ILE A 33 12.19 2.29 -15.93
N ARG A 34 12.88 2.08 -14.82
CA ARG A 34 13.85 0.99 -14.66
C ARG A 34 13.21 -0.38 -14.84
N ARG A 35 12.04 -0.58 -14.23
CA ARG A 35 11.31 -1.85 -14.34
C ARG A 35 10.83 -2.10 -15.76
N ALA A 36 10.34 -1.07 -16.43
CA ALA A 36 9.93 -1.17 -17.84
C ALA A 36 11.13 -1.57 -18.71
N GLN A 37 12.28 -0.93 -18.53
CA GLN A 37 13.49 -1.24 -19.27
C GLN A 37 13.97 -2.66 -18.97
N THR A 38 13.86 -3.11 -17.73
CA THR A 38 14.19 -4.49 -17.32
C THR A 38 13.38 -5.50 -18.11
N LEU A 39 12.07 -5.26 -18.23
CA LEU A 39 11.19 -6.17 -18.97
C LEU A 39 11.51 -6.18 -20.48
N LEU A 40 11.79 -5.02 -21.04
CA LEU A 40 12.17 -4.91 -22.47
C LEU A 40 13.47 -5.67 -22.75
N TRP A 41 14.49 -5.52 -21.90
CA TRP A 41 15.74 -6.24 -22.06
C TRP A 41 15.58 -7.75 -21.83
N SER A 42 14.74 -8.14 -20.87
CA SER A 42 14.46 -9.55 -20.61
C SER A 42 13.77 -10.21 -21.80
N ASP A 43 12.79 -9.51 -22.41
CA ASP A 43 12.13 -9.99 -23.62
C ASP A 43 13.09 -10.12 -24.80
N ALA A 44 14.11 -9.23 -24.86
CA ALA A 44 15.15 -9.28 -25.87
C ALA A 44 16.16 -10.42 -25.67
N GLY A 45 16.06 -11.16 -24.56
CA GLY A 45 16.91 -12.31 -24.28
C GLY A 45 18.08 -12.06 -23.37
N LYS A 46 18.18 -10.86 -22.76
CA LYS A 46 19.28 -10.57 -21.83
C LYS A 46 19.09 -11.30 -20.50
N PRO A 47 20.17 -11.91 -19.96
CA PRO A 47 20.08 -12.57 -18.66
C PRO A 47 19.97 -11.57 -17.51
N ASP A 48 19.46 -12.02 -16.37
CA ASP A 48 19.28 -11.18 -15.19
C ASP A 48 20.57 -10.51 -14.72
N SER A 49 21.69 -11.24 -14.78
CA SER A 49 22.99 -10.71 -14.36
C SER A 49 23.43 -9.52 -15.21
N GLU A 50 23.21 -9.57 -16.52
CA GLU A 50 23.52 -8.48 -17.43
C GLU A 50 22.63 -7.27 -17.18
N ILE A 51 21.32 -7.49 -17.06
CA ILE A 51 20.35 -6.43 -16.75
C ILE A 51 20.69 -5.76 -15.42
N ALA A 52 21.04 -6.56 -14.41
CA ALA A 52 21.42 -6.07 -13.09
C ALA A 52 22.65 -5.16 -13.16
N GLN A 53 23.66 -5.53 -13.95
CA GLN A 53 24.85 -4.71 -14.14
C GLN A 53 24.52 -3.39 -14.84
N LEU A 54 23.66 -3.42 -15.86
CA LEU A 54 23.25 -2.22 -16.59
C LEU A 54 22.52 -1.20 -15.70
N HIS A 55 21.76 -1.69 -14.72
CA HIS A 55 21.02 -0.84 -13.78
C HIS A 55 21.77 -0.57 -12.47
N GLY A 56 22.86 -1.28 -12.20
CA GLY A 56 23.53 -1.18 -10.90
C GLY A 56 22.74 -1.76 -9.75
N ILE A 57 21.98 -2.83 -10.00
CA ILE A 57 21.13 -3.51 -9.01
C ILE A 57 21.51 -4.98 -8.93
N THR A 58 20.87 -5.72 -8.03
CA THR A 58 21.13 -7.16 -7.90
C THR A 58 20.27 -7.98 -8.87
N PRO A 59 20.78 -9.16 -9.32
CA PRO A 59 19.97 -10.06 -10.16
C PRO A 59 18.67 -10.48 -9.50
N LEU A 60 18.64 -10.57 -8.18
CA LEU A 60 17.42 -10.89 -7.43
C LEU A 60 16.31 -9.84 -7.67
N THR A 61 16.69 -8.56 -7.70
CA THR A 61 15.76 -7.48 -7.99
C THR A 61 15.17 -7.60 -9.39
N VAL A 62 15.99 -7.98 -10.38
CA VAL A 62 15.54 -8.24 -11.75
C VAL A 62 14.55 -9.39 -11.77
N ALA A 63 14.85 -10.48 -11.09
CA ALA A 63 13.99 -11.66 -11.01
C ALA A 63 12.63 -11.32 -10.37
N LYS A 64 12.62 -10.50 -9.33
CA LYS A 64 11.37 -10.06 -8.67
C LYS A 64 10.52 -9.20 -9.61
N THR A 65 11.13 -8.35 -10.42
CA THR A 65 10.42 -7.54 -11.42
C THR A 65 9.75 -8.44 -12.46
N ARG A 66 10.46 -9.45 -12.98
CA ARG A 66 9.89 -10.40 -13.92
C ARG A 66 8.73 -11.19 -13.31
N GLN A 67 8.91 -11.69 -12.10
CA GLN A 67 7.88 -12.43 -11.39
C GLN A 67 6.61 -11.60 -11.20
N ARG A 68 6.76 -10.34 -10.80
CA ARG A 68 5.63 -9.44 -10.61
C ARG A 68 4.88 -9.21 -11.93
N TRP A 69 5.59 -8.99 -13.01
CA TRP A 69 4.97 -8.79 -14.33
C TRP A 69 4.18 -10.02 -14.78
N VAL A 70 4.76 -11.21 -14.62
CA VAL A 70 4.10 -12.46 -15.02
C VAL A 70 2.82 -12.70 -14.20
N LYS A 71 2.87 -12.42 -12.91
CA LYS A 71 1.72 -12.65 -12.01
C LYS A 71 0.66 -11.55 -12.06
N GLU A 72 1.07 -10.31 -12.10
CA GLU A 72 0.17 -9.18 -11.89
C GLU A 72 0.12 -8.19 -13.06
N LYS A 73 1.00 -8.31 -14.03
CA LYS A 73 1.10 -7.40 -15.17
C LYS A 73 1.20 -5.92 -14.76
N THR A 74 1.96 -5.63 -13.70
CA THR A 74 2.14 -4.28 -13.18
C THR A 74 3.61 -3.97 -12.91
N LEU A 75 3.95 -2.69 -13.04
CA LEU A 75 5.25 -2.16 -12.69
C LEU A 75 5.22 -1.45 -11.33
N GLU A 76 4.03 -1.22 -10.79
CA GLU A 76 3.86 -0.50 -9.54
C GLU A 76 4.00 -1.41 -8.32
N ASP A 77 4.45 -0.83 -7.22
CA ASP A 77 4.49 -1.53 -5.95
C ASP A 77 3.07 -1.71 -5.42
N LYS A 78 2.84 -2.83 -4.73
CA LYS A 78 1.59 -3.01 -4.02
C LYS A 78 1.50 -1.96 -2.92
N PRO A 79 0.32 -1.34 -2.73
CA PRO A 79 0.14 -0.43 -1.61
C PRO A 79 0.40 -1.19 -0.31
N ARG A 80 1.23 -0.61 0.55
CA ARG A 80 1.47 -1.20 1.86
C ARG A 80 0.24 -0.97 2.72
N PRO A 81 -0.24 -2.00 3.43
CA PRO A 81 -1.30 -1.77 4.39
C PRO A 81 -0.79 -0.77 5.43
N GLY A 82 -1.57 0.28 5.67
CA GLY A 82 -1.24 1.24 6.69
C GLY A 82 -1.31 0.61 8.08
N ARG A 83 -0.96 1.38 9.10
CA ARG A 83 -1.13 0.93 10.48
C ARG A 83 -2.60 0.56 10.71
N ALA A 84 -2.83 -0.58 11.36
CA ALA A 84 -4.17 -1.02 11.69
C ALA A 84 -4.89 0.07 12.51
N LYS A 85 -6.15 0.34 12.18
CA LYS A 85 -6.95 1.30 12.92
C LYS A 85 -7.16 0.78 14.34
N LYS A 86 -7.07 1.67 15.32
CA LYS A 86 -7.33 1.32 16.73
C LYS A 86 -8.79 0.99 16.98
N LEU A 87 -9.69 1.57 16.18
CA LEU A 87 -11.13 1.34 16.26
C LEU A 87 -11.62 0.73 14.95
N ASP A 88 -12.39 -0.34 15.01
CA ASP A 88 -13.05 -0.92 13.84
C ASP A 88 -14.35 -0.18 13.52
N GLY A 89 -15.06 -0.59 12.46
CA GLY A 89 -16.28 0.07 12.01
C GLY A 89 -17.39 0.08 13.08
N LYS A 90 -17.53 -1.00 13.82
CA LYS A 90 -18.53 -1.09 14.90
C LYS A 90 -18.17 -0.18 16.07
N GLN A 91 -16.89 -0.14 16.43
CA GLN A 91 -16.39 0.71 17.51
C GLN A 91 -16.50 2.19 17.15
N GLU A 92 -16.20 2.55 15.91
CA GLU A 92 -16.38 3.93 15.42
C GLU A 92 -17.85 4.34 15.47
N ALA A 93 -18.76 3.48 15.02
CA ALA A 93 -20.20 3.74 15.05
C ALA A 93 -20.71 3.93 16.50
N PHE A 94 -20.21 3.10 17.41
CA PHE A 94 -20.55 3.23 18.83
C PHE A 94 -20.07 4.55 19.40
N LEU A 95 -18.84 4.96 19.06
CA LEU A 95 -18.27 6.24 19.50
C LEU A 95 -19.11 7.43 19.01
N VAL A 96 -19.53 7.41 17.75
CA VAL A 96 -20.38 8.46 17.17
C VAL A 96 -21.73 8.52 17.91
N ALA A 97 -22.35 7.36 18.14
CA ALA A 97 -23.62 7.27 18.86
C ALA A 97 -23.48 7.79 20.30
N LEU A 98 -22.40 7.45 20.97
CA LEU A 98 -22.10 7.92 22.32
C LEU A 98 -21.93 9.44 22.37
N ALA A 99 -21.18 10.00 21.41
CA ALA A 99 -20.96 11.44 21.32
C ALA A 99 -22.27 12.21 21.05
N CYS A 100 -23.25 11.58 20.40
CA CYS A 100 -24.56 12.15 20.14
C CYS A 100 -25.53 11.98 21.31
N SER A 101 -25.19 11.19 22.32
CA SER A 101 -26.00 11.00 23.50
C SER A 101 -25.74 12.08 24.55
N ASP A 102 -26.56 12.12 25.59
CA ASP A 102 -26.35 13.06 26.69
C ASP A 102 -25.07 12.75 27.46
N ALA A 103 -24.36 13.80 27.88
CA ALA A 103 -23.17 13.67 28.71
C ALA A 103 -23.51 12.99 30.04
N PRO A 104 -22.52 12.27 30.65
CA PRO A 104 -22.76 11.62 31.95
C PRO A 104 -23.08 12.63 33.02
N GLU A 105 -23.74 12.16 34.09
CA GLU A 105 -24.07 12.98 35.24
C GLU A 105 -22.82 13.67 35.80
N GLY A 106 -22.94 14.98 36.06
CA GLY A 106 -21.83 15.80 36.51
C GLY A 106 -21.05 16.50 35.40
N TYR A 107 -21.42 16.25 34.13
CA TYR A 107 -20.73 16.86 32.97
C TYR A 107 -21.76 17.54 32.06
N GLU A 108 -21.43 18.74 31.62
CA GLU A 108 -22.32 19.49 30.72
C GLU A 108 -22.26 18.97 29.28
N ARG A 109 -21.09 18.45 28.87
CA ARG A 109 -20.87 17.94 27.51
C ARG A 109 -19.79 16.89 27.51
N TRP A 110 -19.73 16.11 26.40
CA TRP A 110 -18.68 15.15 26.18
C TRP A 110 -17.36 15.85 25.86
N THR A 111 -16.27 15.38 26.46
CA THR A 111 -14.91 15.74 26.07
C THR A 111 -14.30 14.53 25.37
N MET A 112 -13.23 14.73 24.59
CA MET A 112 -12.55 13.63 23.90
C MET A 112 -12.03 12.60 24.88
N GLN A 113 -11.45 13.05 26.01
CA GLN A 113 -10.96 12.14 27.05
C GLN A 113 -12.10 11.34 27.70
N LEU A 114 -13.19 11.99 27.96
CA LEU A 114 -14.36 11.34 28.58
C LEU A 114 -14.95 10.27 27.66
N LEU A 115 -15.00 10.54 26.35
CA LEU A 115 -15.42 9.55 25.35
C LEU A 115 -14.46 8.36 25.32
N ALA A 116 -13.15 8.61 25.34
CA ALA A 116 -12.14 7.54 25.35
C ALA A 116 -12.30 6.67 26.60
N ASP A 117 -12.49 7.27 27.77
CA ASP A 117 -12.67 6.56 29.03
C ASP A 117 -13.93 5.70 29.02
N LYS A 118 -15.03 6.20 28.44
CA LYS A 118 -16.29 5.45 28.34
C LYS A 118 -16.17 4.24 27.43
N LEU A 119 -15.39 4.32 26.35
CA LEU A 119 -15.17 3.17 25.46
C LEU A 119 -14.54 2.01 26.22
N VAL A 120 -13.57 2.29 27.11
CA VAL A 120 -12.93 1.28 27.94
C VAL A 120 -13.91 0.77 29.02
N GLU A 121 -14.59 1.69 29.70
CA GLU A 121 -15.56 1.36 30.76
C GLU A 121 -16.69 0.43 30.26
N LEU A 122 -17.19 0.68 29.05
CA LEU A 122 -18.26 -0.12 28.45
C LEU A 122 -17.74 -1.36 27.71
N SER A 123 -16.46 -1.65 27.84
CA SER A 123 -15.81 -2.82 27.21
C SER A 123 -15.94 -2.86 25.69
N VAL A 124 -16.10 -1.69 25.06
CA VAL A 124 -16.14 -1.56 23.60
C VAL A 124 -14.75 -1.80 23.03
N ILE A 125 -13.72 -1.37 23.77
CA ILE A 125 -12.31 -1.59 23.42
C ILE A 125 -11.58 -2.17 24.63
N ASP A 126 -10.55 -2.97 24.37
CA ASP A 126 -9.76 -3.62 25.42
C ASP A 126 -8.63 -2.71 25.93
N GLU A 127 -8.11 -1.86 25.07
CA GLU A 127 -7.01 -0.94 25.41
C GLU A 127 -7.47 0.50 25.31
N PRO A 128 -6.99 1.38 26.20
CA PRO A 128 -7.36 2.79 26.13
C PRO A 128 -6.82 3.43 24.82
N VAL A 129 -7.61 4.33 24.25
CA VAL A 129 -7.21 5.14 23.11
C VAL A 129 -6.98 6.58 23.56
N SER A 130 -6.17 7.33 22.81
CA SER A 130 -5.92 8.73 23.12
C SER A 130 -7.11 9.61 22.70
N ASP A 131 -7.19 10.78 23.31
CA ASP A 131 -8.19 11.79 22.94
C ASP A 131 -8.04 12.20 21.47
N GLU A 132 -6.82 12.20 20.95
CA GLU A 132 -6.54 12.49 19.55
C GLU A 132 -7.16 11.44 18.60
N THR A 133 -7.13 10.15 18.99
CA THR A 133 -7.77 9.08 18.22
C THR A 133 -9.28 9.30 18.15
N VAL A 134 -9.89 9.67 19.27
CA VAL A 134 -11.34 10.00 19.36
C VAL A 134 -11.66 11.19 18.45
N ARG A 135 -10.88 12.25 18.55
CA ARG A 135 -11.07 13.46 17.74
C ARG A 135 -11.01 13.18 16.24
N ARG A 136 -10.00 12.40 15.81
CA ARG A 136 -9.85 12.04 14.41
C ARG A 136 -11.01 11.21 13.89
N THR A 137 -11.47 10.26 14.70
CA THR A 137 -12.60 9.39 14.35
C THR A 137 -13.87 10.21 14.16
N LEU A 138 -14.17 11.11 15.10
CA LEU A 138 -15.36 11.96 15.02
C LEU A 138 -15.30 12.94 13.85
N LYS A 139 -14.13 13.50 13.59
CA LYS A 139 -13.93 14.42 12.45
C LYS A 139 -14.14 13.72 11.11
N LYS A 140 -13.70 12.48 11.01
CA LYS A 140 -13.85 11.68 9.79
C LYS A 140 -15.30 11.36 9.47
N THR A 141 -16.12 11.19 10.51
CA THR A 141 -17.53 10.78 10.37
C THR A 141 -18.51 11.94 10.34
N SER A 142 -18.05 13.15 10.61
CA SER A 142 -18.90 14.36 10.59
C SER A 142 -19.07 14.94 9.18
#